data_b6050a105d2ffd0cc5ebf0198243acb0
#
_entry.id   b6050a105d2ffd0cc5ebf0198243acb0
#
_cell.length_a   1.000
_cell.length_b   1.000
_cell.length_c   1.000
_cell.angle_alpha   90.00
_cell.angle_beta   90.00
_cell.angle_gamma   90.00
#
_symmetry.space_group_name_H-M   'P 1'
#
loop_
_entity.id
_entity.type
_entity.pdbx_description
1 polymer ?
#
loop_
_entity_poly.entity_id
_entity_poly.type
_entity_poly.pdbx_seq_one_letter_code
_entity_poly.pdbx_strand_id
1 'polypeptide(L)' 'MKQKEHIASLLEKFLEGQSTEAEEQTLSEYFDRADDVPAEWAAYQELFRS' A
#
# COMPACT_ATOMS: atom_id res chain seq x y z
N MET A 1 -8.30 15.51 -1.12
CA MET A 1 -8.32 14.07 -0.93
C MET A 1 -6.97 13.53 -0.61
N LYS A 2 -6.89 12.79 0.45
CA LYS A 2 -5.61 12.39 1.03
C LYS A 2 -5.40 10.88 0.97
N GLN A 3 -5.82 10.28 -0.13
CA GLN A 3 -5.72 8.84 -0.25
C GLN A 3 -4.28 8.36 -0.12
N LYS A 4 -3.34 9.09 -0.72
CA LYS A 4 -1.94 8.68 -0.66
C LYS A 4 -1.40 8.77 0.77
N GLU A 5 -1.86 9.74 1.53
CA GLU A 5 -1.45 9.84 2.93
C GLU A 5 -1.94 8.64 3.73
N HIS A 6 -3.17 8.24 3.46
CA HIS A 6 -3.72 7.07 4.13
C HIS A 6 -2.92 5.82 3.78
N ILE A 7 -2.59 5.68 2.50
CA ILE A 7 -1.82 4.52 2.05
C ILE A 7 -0.43 4.54 2.65
N ALA A 8 0.20 5.71 2.73
CA ALA A 8 1.53 5.80 3.33
C ALA A 8 1.49 5.36 4.79
N SER A 9 0.44 5.73 5.50
CA SER A 9 0.29 5.32 6.89
C SER A 9 0.15 3.81 7.01
N LEU A 10 -0.63 3.21 6.11
CA LEU A 10 -0.78 1.75 6.11
C LEU A 10 0.52 1.05 5.77
N LEU A 11 1.30 1.63 4.85
CA LEU A 11 2.59 1.06 4.51
C LEU A 11 3.54 1.08 5.69
N GLU A 12 3.52 2.16 6.47
CA GLU A 12 4.35 2.23 7.66
C GLU A 12 4.02 1.10 8.62
N LYS A 13 2.74 0.88 8.85
CA LYS A 13 2.31 -0.20 9.72
C LYS A 13 2.75 -1.55 9.18
N PHE A 14 2.63 -1.72 7.88
CA PHE A 14 3.02 -2.96 7.25
C PHE A 14 4.51 -3.23 7.46
N LEU A 15 5.34 -2.20 7.28
CA LEU A 15 6.79 -2.35 7.44
C LEU A 15 7.17 -2.64 8.88
N GLU A 16 6.37 -2.16 9.83
CA GLU A 16 6.61 -2.41 11.24
C GLU A 16 6.01 -3.74 11.70
N GLY A 17 5.34 -4.43 10.81
CA GLY A 17 4.71 -5.68 11.18
C GLY A 17 3.47 -5.52 12.03
N GLN A 18 2.84 -4.35 11.97
CA GLN A 18 1.67 -4.04 12.79
C GLN A 18 0.40 -3.88 11.98
N SER A 19 0.45 -4.12 10.69
CA SER A 19 -0.73 -4.01 9.87
C SER A 19 -1.68 -5.19 10.15
N THR A 20 -2.97 -4.91 10.07
CA THR A 20 -3.96 -5.96 10.16
C THR A 20 -4.22 -6.54 8.78
N GLU A 21 -4.93 -7.67 8.76
CA GLU A 21 -5.29 -8.30 7.50
C GLU A 21 -6.13 -7.36 6.64
N ALA A 22 -7.05 -6.64 7.27
CA ALA A 22 -7.88 -5.69 6.53
C ALA A 22 -7.04 -4.57 5.94
N GLU A 23 -6.05 -4.10 6.67
CA GLU A 23 -5.17 -3.05 6.17
C GLU A 23 -4.31 -3.55 5.01
N GLU A 24 -3.82 -4.76 5.12
CA GLU A 24 -3.04 -5.34 4.05
C GLU A 24 -3.88 -5.52 2.79
N GLN A 25 -5.13 -5.89 2.97
CA GLN A 25 -6.02 -6.04 1.83
C GLN A 25 -6.28 -4.69 1.16
N THR A 26 -6.42 -3.65 1.96
CA THR A 26 -6.59 -2.30 1.41
C THR A 26 -5.37 -1.91 0.58
N LEU A 27 -4.18 -2.19 1.08
CA LEU A 27 -2.96 -1.91 0.33
C LEU A 27 -2.91 -2.69 -0.97
N SER A 28 -3.27 -3.97 -0.90
CA SER A 28 -3.26 -4.80 -2.09
C SER A 28 -4.21 -4.27 -3.15
N GLU A 29 -5.40 -3.86 -2.74
CA GLU A 29 -6.38 -3.32 -3.67
C GLU A 29 -5.89 -2.02 -4.28
N TYR A 30 -5.27 -1.18 -3.46
CA TYR A 30 -4.76 0.08 -3.96
C TYR A 30 -3.71 -0.15 -5.05
N PHE A 31 -2.74 -1.00 -4.77
CA PHE A 31 -1.66 -1.23 -5.73
C PHE A 31 -2.14 -2.00 -6.95
N ASP A 32 -3.22 -2.75 -6.82
CA ASP A 32 -3.76 -3.48 -7.95
C ASP A 32 -4.49 -2.55 -8.92
N ARG A 33 -5.12 -1.51 -8.39
CA ARG A 33 -5.94 -0.62 -9.20
C ARG A 33 -5.25 0.66 -9.62
N ALA A 34 -4.25 1.10 -8.86
CA ALA A 34 -3.62 2.39 -9.11
C ALA A 34 -2.81 2.35 -10.40
N ASP A 35 -3.08 3.29 -11.29
CA ASP A 35 -2.29 3.44 -12.49
C ASP A 35 -1.10 4.35 -12.27
N ASP A 36 -1.19 5.20 -11.26
CA ASP A 36 -0.18 6.22 -11.00
C ASP A 36 0.41 6.01 -9.62
N VAL A 37 1.29 5.04 -9.52
CA VAL A 37 1.95 4.71 -8.25
C VAL A 37 3.28 5.46 -8.19
N PRO A 38 3.55 6.20 -7.10
CA PRO A 38 4.82 6.89 -6.97
C PRO A 38 6.00 5.92 -7.13
N ALA A 39 7.09 6.44 -7.69
CA ALA A 39 8.26 5.60 -7.91
C ALA A 39 8.78 5.00 -6.61
N GLU A 40 8.64 5.74 -5.51
CA GLU A 40 9.09 5.26 -4.21
C GLU A 40 8.29 4.03 -3.75
N TRP A 41 7.11 3.82 -4.30
CA TRP A 41 6.27 2.69 -3.93
C TRP A 41 6.28 1.57 -4.96
N ALA A 42 7.10 1.70 -5.99
CA ALA A 42 7.14 0.69 -7.05
C ALA A 42 7.49 -0.70 -6.50
N ALA A 43 8.42 -0.74 -5.55
CA ALA A 43 8.82 -2.00 -4.95
C ALA A 43 7.66 -2.62 -4.17
N TYR A 44 6.88 -1.79 -3.52
CA TYR A 44 5.72 -2.30 -2.78
C TYR A 44 4.65 -2.82 -3.72
N GLN A 45 4.50 -2.18 -4.87
CA GLN A 45 3.54 -2.65 -5.85
C GLN A 45 3.86 -4.07 -6.28
N GLU A 46 5.13 -4.36 -6.48
CA GLU A 46 5.54 -5.72 -6.83
C GLU A 46 5.20 -6.70 -5.72
N LEU A 47 5.39 -6.27 -4.49
CA LEU A 47 5.13 -7.10 -3.33
C LEU A 47 3.64 -7.49 -3.23
N PHE A 48 2.77 -6.53 -3.46
CA PHE A 48 1.34 -6.73 -3.30
C PHE A 48 0.66 -7.25 -4.56
N ARG A 49 1.41 -7.34 -5.61
CA ARG A 49 0.87 -7.79 -6.89
C ARG A 49 1.17 -9.27 -7.05
N SER A 50 0.26 -10.07 -6.71
CA SER A 50 0.51 -11.52 -6.82
C SER A 50 -0.55 -12.24 -7.61
#